data_7a06e1b8b86dac2d31c9659a6b6a4e3a
#
_entry.id   7a06e1b8b86dac2d31c9659a6b6a4e3a
#
_cell.length_a   1.000
_cell.length_b   1.000
_cell.length_c   1.000
_cell.angle_alpha   90.00
_cell.angle_beta   90.00
_cell.angle_gamma   90.00
#
_symmetry.space_group_name_H-M   'P 1'
#
loop_
_entity.id
_entity.type
_entity.pdbx_description
1 polymer ?
#
loop_
_entity_poly.entity_id
_entity_poly.type
_entity_poly.pdbx_seq_one_letter_code
_entity_poly.pdbx_strand_id
1 'polypeptide(L)' 'MKLKVAVIFGGKSDEYEVSLKSATNIFNAVDRTKFIPLLIGVGKDGIWYYNQNYATDHVNLAECDYFAGATAVYLLQ' A
#
# COMPACT_ATOMS: atom_id res chain seq x y z
N MET A 1 5.33 19.78 -10.16
CA MET A 1 4.41 18.63 -10.22
C MET A 1 5.01 17.46 -9.46
N LYS A 2 4.21 16.81 -8.62
CA LYS A 2 4.66 15.66 -7.86
C LYS A 2 4.40 14.37 -8.65
N LEU A 3 5.35 13.44 -8.58
CA LEU A 3 5.17 12.12 -9.15
C LEU A 3 4.40 11.23 -8.17
N LYS A 4 3.54 10.39 -8.69
CA LYS A 4 2.85 9.37 -7.91
C LYS A 4 3.71 8.11 -7.84
N VAL A 5 3.89 7.58 -6.64
CA VAL A 5 4.73 6.41 -6.40
C VAL A 5 3.89 5.35 -5.69
N ALA A 6 3.77 4.17 -6.28
CA ALA A 6 3.04 3.08 -5.65
C ALA A 6 3.97 2.31 -4.72
N VAL A 7 3.52 2.11 -3.48
CA VAL A 7 4.17 1.24 -2.51
C VAL A 7 3.29 0.01 -2.39
N ILE A 8 3.81 -1.14 -2.81
CA ILE A 8 3.04 -2.37 -2.93
C ILE A 8 3.42 -3.34 -1.83
N PHE A 9 2.43 -3.95 -1.18
CA PHE A 9 2.66 -4.90 -0.09
C PHE A 9 1.67 -6.05 -0.16
N GLY A 10 1.95 -7.09 0.63
CA GLY A 10 1.05 -8.23 0.78
C GLY A 10 1.39 -9.38 -0.15
N GLY A 11 0.36 -10.01 -0.67
CA GLY A 11 0.50 -11.16 -1.55
C GLY A 11 0.37 -12.48 -0.83
N LYS A 12 0.65 -13.56 -1.56
CA LYS A 12 0.41 -14.93 -1.11
C LYS A 12 1.65 -15.60 -0.51
N SER A 13 2.73 -14.86 -0.32
CA SER A 13 3.99 -15.47 0.11
C SER A 13 4.07 -15.60 1.63
N ASP A 14 5.02 -16.44 2.08
CA ASP A 14 5.34 -16.59 3.50
C ASP A 14 5.95 -15.30 4.08
N GLU A 15 6.32 -14.36 3.21
CA GLU A 15 6.89 -13.09 3.62
C GLU A 15 5.85 -11.98 3.76
N TYR A 16 4.59 -12.34 3.87
CA TYR A 16 3.50 -11.37 3.97
C TYR A 16 3.74 -10.36 5.10
N GLU A 17 4.06 -10.85 6.30
CA GLU A 17 4.28 -9.98 7.46
C GLU A 17 5.51 -9.09 7.28
N VAL A 18 6.55 -9.62 6.66
CA VAL A 18 7.76 -8.84 6.35
C VAL A 18 7.41 -7.72 5.37
N SER A 19 6.56 -8.01 4.39
CA SER A 19 6.15 -6.99 3.42
C SER A 19 5.36 -5.87 4.07
N LEU A 20 4.52 -6.17 5.08
CA LEU A 20 3.79 -5.15 5.83
C LEU A 20 4.73 -4.18 6.52
N LYS A 21 5.76 -4.72 7.16
CA LYS A 21 6.74 -3.90 7.88
C LYS A 21 7.57 -3.05 6.92
N SER A 22 8.04 -3.64 5.84
CA SER A 22 8.84 -2.93 4.83
C SER A 22 8.02 -1.82 4.17
N ALA A 23 6.79 -2.11 3.78
CA ALA A 23 5.92 -1.12 3.14
C ALA A 23 5.58 0.02 4.10
N THR A 24 5.33 -0.29 5.37
CA THR A 24 5.08 0.72 6.40
C THR A 24 6.25 1.69 6.46
N ASN A 25 7.47 1.17 6.55
CA ASN A 25 8.67 2.00 6.65
C ASN A 25 8.89 2.84 5.39
N ILE A 26 8.73 2.24 4.22
CA ILE A 26 8.93 2.93 2.95
C ILE A 26 7.86 4.00 2.75
N PHE A 27 6.59 3.66 2.96
CA PHE A 27 5.49 4.59 2.78
C PHE A 27 5.65 5.80 3.69
N ASN A 28 5.97 5.57 4.96
CA ASN A 28 6.11 6.65 5.94
C ASN A 28 7.34 7.53 5.67
N ALA A 29 8.35 6.99 4.98
CA ALA A 29 9.58 7.71 4.69
C ALA A 29 9.55 8.48 3.36
N VAL A 30 8.51 8.31 2.55
CA VAL A 30 8.43 9.01 1.26
C VAL A 30 8.39 10.53 1.46
N ASP A 31 9.19 11.24 0.69
CA ASP A 31 9.24 12.70 0.72
C ASP A 31 7.99 13.26 0.02
N ARG A 32 7.02 13.71 0.81
CA ARG A 32 5.75 14.22 0.29
C ARG A 32 5.87 15.58 -0.38
N THR A 33 7.01 16.21 -0.30
CA THR A 33 7.24 17.45 -1.06
C THR A 33 7.52 17.15 -2.53
N LYS A 34 8.00 15.93 -2.83
CA LYS A 34 8.38 15.50 -4.18
C LYS A 34 7.45 14.46 -4.77
N PHE A 35 6.85 13.64 -3.92
CA PHE A 35 6.07 12.47 -4.34
C PHE A 35 4.72 12.41 -3.66
N ILE A 36 3.76 11.79 -4.35
CA ILE A 36 2.48 11.41 -3.77
C ILE A 36 2.51 9.88 -3.65
N PRO A 37 2.69 9.32 -2.43
CA PRO A 37 2.71 7.87 -2.29
C PRO A 37 1.30 7.31 -2.37
N LEU A 38 1.17 6.17 -3.05
CA LEU A 38 -0.05 5.39 -3.14
C LEU A 38 0.23 4.02 -2.56
N LEU A 39 -0.54 3.63 -1.57
CA LEU A 39 -0.37 2.34 -0.90
C LEU A 39 -1.28 1.32 -1.57
N ILE A 40 -0.70 0.25 -2.12
CA ILE A 40 -1.45 -0.79 -2.83
C ILE A 40 -1.26 -2.10 -2.09
N GLY A 41 -2.36 -2.71 -1.66
CA GLY A 41 -2.32 -4.02 -1.03
C GLY A 41 -2.64 -5.11 -2.04
N VAL A 42 -1.84 -6.18 -2.04
CA VAL A 42 -2.12 -7.36 -2.86
C VAL A 42 -2.73 -8.42 -1.95
N GLY A 43 -3.96 -8.85 -2.26
CA GLY A 43 -4.64 -9.87 -1.51
C GLY A 43 -4.03 -11.26 -1.74
N LYS A 44 -4.41 -12.21 -0.89
CA LYS A 44 -3.98 -13.60 -1.07
C LYS A 44 -4.54 -14.22 -2.34
N ASP A 45 -5.58 -13.60 -2.90
CA ASP A 45 -6.16 -13.97 -4.19
C ASP A 45 -5.37 -13.40 -5.38
N GLY A 46 -4.33 -12.59 -5.13
CA GLY A 46 -3.54 -11.95 -6.16
C GLY A 46 -4.16 -10.67 -6.71
N ILE A 47 -5.29 -10.26 -6.20
CA ILE A 47 -5.95 -9.04 -6.64
C ILE A 47 -5.36 -7.84 -5.91
N TRP A 48 -5.17 -6.73 -6.62
CA TRP A 48 -4.66 -5.50 -6.07
C TRP A 48 -5.81 -4.66 -5.52
N TYR A 49 -5.58 -4.05 -4.35
CA TYR A 49 -6.59 -3.25 -3.66
C TYR A 49 -6.04 -1.89 -3.27
N TYR A 50 -6.90 -0.90 -3.35
CA TYR A 50 -6.61 0.45 -2.86
C TYR A 50 -7.64 0.85 -1.82
N ASN A 51 -7.19 1.42 -0.70
CA ASN A 51 -8.08 1.92 0.33
C ASN A 51 -7.80 3.40 0.57
N GLN A 52 -8.73 4.24 0.13
CA GLN A 52 -8.56 5.70 0.22
C GLN A 52 -8.50 6.19 1.67
N ASN A 53 -9.00 5.42 2.63
CA ASN A 53 -8.93 5.79 4.04
C ASN A 53 -7.51 5.78 4.60
N TYR A 54 -6.57 5.16 3.87
CA TYR A 54 -5.16 5.10 4.24
C TYR A 54 -4.29 5.98 3.35
N ALA A 55 -4.88 6.97 2.70
CA ALA A 55 -4.13 7.96 1.90
C ALA A 55 -3.63 9.10 2.78
N THR A 56 -3.08 8.78 3.95
CA THR A 56 -2.65 9.75 4.96
C THR A 56 -1.12 9.85 4.99
N ASP A 57 -0.62 10.70 5.88
CA ASP A 57 0.81 10.92 6.00
C ASP A 57 1.56 9.70 6.53
N HIS A 58 0.94 8.93 7.41
CA HIS A 58 1.58 7.78 8.04
C HIS A 58 0.59 6.64 8.22
N VAL A 59 1.13 5.42 8.21
CA VAL A 59 0.34 4.20 8.38
C VAL A 59 1.14 3.19 9.20
N ASN A 60 0.45 2.28 9.89
CA ASN A 60 1.06 1.10 10.49
C ASN A 60 0.27 -0.12 10.01
N LEU A 61 0.78 -0.79 8.99
CA LEU A 61 0.05 -1.88 8.34
C LEU A 61 -0.09 -3.12 9.23
N ALA A 62 0.79 -3.28 10.21
CA ALA A 62 0.68 -4.41 11.13
C ALA A 62 -0.48 -4.25 12.12
N GLU A 63 -0.96 -3.03 12.33
CA GLU A 63 -2.00 -2.72 13.31
C GLU A 63 -3.32 -2.29 12.69
N CYS A 64 -3.44 -2.31 11.38
CA CYS A 64 -4.67 -1.92 10.70
C CYS A 64 -5.15 -3.03 9.78
N ASP A 65 -6.43 -2.98 9.43
CA ASP A 65 -7.00 -3.89 8.44
C ASP A 65 -7.15 -3.13 7.12
N TYR A 66 -6.07 -3.11 6.34
CA TYR A 66 -6.02 -2.34 5.11
C TYR A 66 -7.08 -2.78 4.10
N PHE A 67 -7.38 -4.08 4.06
CA PHE A 67 -8.29 -4.62 3.06
C PHE A 67 -9.76 -4.39 3.37
N ALA A 68 -10.10 -4.08 4.63
CA ALA A 68 -11.46 -3.78 5.00
C ALA A 68 -11.89 -2.44 4.37
N GLY A 69 -12.89 -2.48 3.51
CA GLY A 69 -13.36 -1.31 2.78
C GLY A 69 -12.51 -0.91 1.59
N ALA A 70 -11.53 -1.76 1.22
CA ALA A 70 -10.69 -1.49 0.05
C ALA A 70 -11.42 -1.82 -1.25
N THR A 71 -10.98 -1.19 -2.32
CA THR A 71 -11.54 -1.38 -3.66
C THR A 71 -10.51 -2.06 -4.56
N ALA A 72 -10.95 -3.07 -5.30
CA ALA A 72 -10.07 -3.73 -6.26
C ALA A 72 -9.67 -2.76 -7.37
N VAL A 73 -8.40 -2.85 -7.78
CA VAL A 73 -7.86 -1.99 -8.84
C VAL A 73 -7.20 -2.87 -9.90
N TYR A 74 -7.27 -2.41 -11.15
CA TYR A 74 -6.72 -3.15 -12.28
C TYR A 74 -5.91 -2.22 -13.15
N LEU A 75 -4.84 -2.78 -13.76
CA LEU A 75 -4.09 -2.08 -14.78
C LEU A 75 -4.75 -2.32 -16.12
N LEU A 76 -5.09 -1.26 -16.81
CA LEU A 76 -5.58 -1.33 -18.18
C LEU A 76 -4.42 -1.07 -19.13
N GLN A 77 -4.32 -1.90 -20.14
CA GLN A 77 -3.27 -1.77 -21.15
C GLN A 77 -3.86 -1.35 -22.47
#